data_a0793b01783acac1b61cfd8cf5989504
#
_entry.id   a0793b01783acac1b61cfd8cf5989504
#
_cell.length_a   1.000
_cell.length_b   1.000
_cell.length_c   1.000
_cell.angle_alpha   90.00
_cell.angle_beta   90.00
_cell.angle_gamma   90.00
#
_symmetry.space_group_name_H-M   'P 1'
#
loop_
_entity.id
_entity.type
_entity.pdbx_description
1 polymer ?
#
loop_
_entity_poly.entity_id
_entity_poly.type
_entity_poly.pdbx_seq_one_letter_code
_entity_poly.pdbx_strand_id
1 'polypeptide(L)' 'MIKLFTSYKEYKQFEEDTECIIKRVRVNEKYIVVEVEGN' A
#
# COMPACT_ATOMS: atom_id res chain seq x y z
N MET A 1 4.48 6.39 7.09
CA MET A 1 5.04 5.04 6.91
C MET A 1 4.84 4.61 5.47
N ILE A 2 5.84 3.96 4.91
CA ILE A 2 5.79 3.51 3.53
C ILE A 2 5.83 1.99 3.46
N LYS A 3 4.93 1.43 2.67
CA LYS A 3 4.86 -0.01 2.45
C LYS A 3 5.12 -0.31 0.98
N LEU A 4 5.78 -1.43 0.73
CA LEU A 4 6.05 -1.89 -0.62
C LEU A 4 5.39 -3.24 -0.84
N PHE A 5 4.71 -3.36 -1.97
CA PHE A 5 4.06 -4.61 -2.35
C PHE A 5 4.52 -5.00 -3.76
N THR A 6 4.77 -6.26 -3.95
CA THR A 6 5.19 -6.76 -5.25
C THR A 6 4.03 -7.35 -6.05
N SER A 7 2.85 -7.35 -5.47
CA SER A 7 1.67 -7.92 -6.09
C SER A 7 0.47 -7.04 -5.80
N TYR A 8 -0.34 -6.81 -6.82
CA TYR A 8 -1.56 -6.03 -6.65
C TYR A 8 -2.49 -6.72 -5.65
N LYS A 9 -2.49 -8.04 -5.68
CA LYS A 9 -3.32 -8.82 -4.76
C LYS A 9 -2.93 -8.55 -3.31
N GLU A 10 -1.64 -8.48 -3.04
CA GLU A 10 -1.16 -8.19 -1.69
C GLU A 10 -1.55 -6.79 -1.27
N TYR A 11 -1.47 -5.84 -2.19
CA TYR A 11 -1.86 -4.47 -1.89
C TYR A 11 -3.35 -4.39 -1.55
N LYS A 12 -4.19 -5.06 -2.32
CA LYS A 12 -5.62 -5.05 -2.06
C LYS A 12 -5.95 -5.70 -0.72
N GLN A 13 -5.23 -6.76 -0.39
CA GLN A 13 -5.40 -7.43 0.89
C GLN A 13 -5.06 -6.47 2.03
N PHE A 14 -3.95 -5.75 1.88
CA PHE A 14 -3.54 -4.77 2.87
C PHE A 14 -4.59 -3.68 3.04
N GLU A 15 -5.12 -3.21 1.93
CA GLU A 15 -6.11 -2.14 1.94
C GLU A 15 -7.37 -2.58 2.70
N GLU A 16 -7.79 -3.82 2.52
CA GLU A 16 -8.98 -4.33 3.17
C GLU A 16 -8.76 -4.62 4.66
N ASP A 17 -7.56 -5.06 5.01
CA ASP A 17 -7.28 -5.48 6.37
C ASP A 17 -6.76 -4.37 7.28
N THR A 18 -6.37 -3.26 6.68
CA THR A 18 -5.70 -2.19 7.42
C THR A 18 -6.67 -1.05 7.70
N GLU A 19 -6.61 -0.55 8.91
CA GLU A 19 -7.42 0.60 9.30
C GLU A 19 -6.66 1.91 9.13
N CYS A 20 -5.44 1.84 8.63
CA CYS A 20 -4.64 3.03 8.41
C CYS A 20 -5.18 3.84 7.24
N ILE A 21 -4.93 5.13 7.30
CA ILE A 21 -5.35 6.02 6.23
C ILE A 21 -4.28 6.00 5.14
N ILE A 22 -4.68 5.64 3.93
CA ILE A 22 -3.78 5.62 2.79
C ILE A 22 -3.70 7.01 2.21
N LYS A 23 -2.51 7.60 2.25
CA LYS A 23 -2.31 8.97 1.78
C LYS A 23 -1.98 9.02 0.30
N ARG A 24 -1.19 8.07 -0.17
CA ARG A 24 -0.75 8.10 -1.56
C ARG A 24 -0.39 6.69 -2.01
N VAL A 25 -0.71 6.40 -3.26
CA VAL A 25 -0.37 5.12 -3.87
C VAL A 25 0.36 5.40 -5.18
N ARG A 26 1.51 4.75 -5.37
CA ARG A 26 2.26 4.84 -6.61
C ARG A 26 2.45 3.45 -7.17
N VAL A 27 2.12 3.28 -8.43
CA VAL A 27 2.24 1.98 -9.09
C VAL A 27 3.38 2.03 -10.09
N ASN A 28 4.31 1.09 -9.93
CA ASN A 28 5.42 0.90 -10.85
C ASN A 28 5.28 -0.44 -11.54
N GLU A 29 6.16 -0.69 -12.50
CA GLU A 29 6.12 -1.95 -13.23
C GLU A 29 6.45 -3.14 -12.34
N LYS A 30 7.23 -2.92 -11.30
CA LYS A 30 7.74 -3.99 -10.46
C LYS A 30 7.13 -4.01 -9.06
N TYR A 31 6.57 -2.89 -8.61
CA TYR A 31 6.06 -2.85 -7.26
C TYR A 31 5.06 -1.71 -7.10
N ILE A 32 4.36 -1.77 -5.97
CA ILE A 32 3.40 -0.74 -5.59
C ILE A 32 3.89 -0.13 -4.29
N VAL A 33 4.02 1.20 -4.30
CA VAL A 33 4.44 1.94 -3.11
C VAL A 33 3.22 2.59 -2.50
N VAL A 34 2.99 2.31 -1.23
CA VAL A 34 1.83 2.85 -0.52
C VAL A 34 2.32 3.67 0.65
N GLU A 35 1.94 4.93 0.68
CA GLU A 35 2.26 5.80 1.80
C GLU A 35 1.03 5.88 2.69
N VAL A 36 1.20 5.48 3.94
CA VAL A 36 0.09 5.49 4.90
C VAL A 36 0.43 6.43 6.04
N GLU A 37 -0.63 7.00 6.60
CA GLU A 37 -0.48 7.84 7.77
C GLU A 37 -0.55 6.92 8.97
N GLY A 38 0.60 6.65 9.54
CA GLY A 38 0.69 5.75 10.65
C GLY A 38 0.61 6.47 11.98
N ASN A 39 0.34 5.69 12.97
CA ASN A 39 0.39 6.20 14.33
C ASN A 39 1.69 5.81 14.97
#